data_e1d1817a6ee1a52d61b18dbe4af3af0c
#
_entry.id   e1d1817a6ee1a52d61b18dbe4af3af0c
#
_cell.length_a   1.000
_cell.length_b   1.000
_cell.length_c   1.000
_cell.angle_alpha   90.00
_cell.angle_beta   90.00
_cell.angle_gamma   90.00
#
_symmetry.space_group_name_H-M   'P 1'
#
loop_
_entity.id
_entity.type
_entity.pdbx_description
1 polymer ?
#
loop_
_entity_poly.entity_id
_entity_poly.type
_entity_poly.pdbx_seq_one_letter_code
_entity_poly.pdbx_strand_id
1 'polypeptide(L)'
;MTRKILILLVLFFFISCSKKEITYEPTSRIDPFVVYKEAFVAFEKGDYFYAEKKFSEAELNFKIVEYAAKSAIMASYCLYGISFYDEAIESINTFLKKYPADKNVIYAHYLIALIYFEQIADEKKDLEPILKAKEKINYFLNKYPNSDYALDLKFKNDLITNQISAKELYVAKYYISTKKWIPAINRLKIIVEDYDQTIFVEE
;
A
#
# COMPACT_ATOMS: atom_id res chain seq x y z
N MET A 1 73.72 -16.84 -5.75
CA MET A 1 72.39 -17.40 -5.92
C MET A 1 71.30 -16.46 -5.47
N THR A 2 71.41 -15.74 -4.35
CA THR A 2 70.44 -14.87 -3.77
C THR A 2 69.99 -13.68 -4.66
N ARG A 3 70.93 -13.08 -5.44
CA ARG A 3 70.64 -11.92 -6.28
C ARG A 3 69.78 -12.24 -7.51
N LYS A 4 69.80 -13.45 -8.04
CA LYS A 4 68.96 -13.91 -9.15
C LYS A 4 67.54 -14.25 -8.69
N ILE A 5 67.38 -14.72 -7.44
CA ILE A 5 66.08 -15.00 -6.86
C ILE A 5 65.34 -13.71 -6.54
N LEU A 6 66.05 -12.64 -6.10
CA LEU A 6 65.46 -11.33 -5.81
C LEU A 6 64.89 -10.66 -7.09
N ILE A 7 65.60 -10.79 -8.22
CA ILE A 7 65.16 -10.25 -9.50
C ILE A 7 63.92 -10.99 -10.03
N LEU A 8 63.83 -12.32 -9.79
CA LEU A 8 62.65 -13.11 -10.16
C LEU A 8 61.43 -12.74 -9.33
N LEU A 9 61.60 -12.41 -8.07
CA LEU A 9 60.52 -12.01 -7.14
C LEU A 9 59.94 -10.62 -7.49
N VAL A 10 60.79 -9.70 -7.95
CA VAL A 10 60.33 -8.35 -8.41
C VAL A 10 59.55 -8.41 -9.72
N LEU A 11 59.86 -9.36 -10.60
CA LEU A 11 59.14 -9.56 -11.87
C LEU A 11 57.70 -10.07 -11.66
N PHE A 12 57.41 -10.75 -10.54
CA PHE A 12 56.07 -11.25 -10.23
C PHE A 12 55.08 -10.15 -9.80
N PHE A 13 55.58 -9.00 -9.36
CA PHE A 13 54.72 -7.88 -8.92
C PHE A 13 54.16 -7.06 -10.08
N PHE A 14 54.56 -7.25 -11.31
CA PHE A 14 54.05 -6.51 -12.49
C PHE A 14 52.93 -7.23 -13.26
N ILE A 15 52.46 -8.40 -12.82
CA ILE A 15 51.40 -9.13 -13.50
C ILE A 15 50.09 -9.01 -12.69
N SER A 16 49.69 -7.79 -12.37
CA SER A 16 48.32 -7.64 -11.85
C SER A 16 47.81 -6.22 -12.02
N CYS A 17 47.27 -5.95 -13.17
CA CYS A 17 46.17 -5.04 -13.38
C CYS A 17 45.73 -5.13 -14.84
N SER A 18 45.14 -6.26 -15.22
CA SER A 18 44.23 -6.24 -16.35
C SER A 18 42.95 -5.55 -15.89
N LYS A 19 42.88 -4.22 -16.05
CA LYS A 19 41.59 -3.54 -16.05
C LYS A 19 40.74 -4.18 -17.12
N LYS A 20 39.74 -5.02 -16.73
CA LYS A 20 38.63 -5.32 -17.61
C LYS A 20 38.00 -3.96 -17.96
N GLU A 21 38.24 -3.49 -19.16
CA GLU A 21 37.43 -2.42 -19.74
C GLU A 21 35.98 -2.94 -19.68
N ILE A 22 35.16 -2.27 -18.88
CA ILE A 22 33.72 -2.48 -18.88
C ILE A 22 33.28 -1.93 -20.23
N THR A 23 33.24 -2.77 -21.26
CA THR A 23 32.59 -2.48 -22.52
C THR A 23 31.12 -2.27 -22.17
N TYR A 24 30.69 -1.01 -22.17
CA TYR A 24 29.29 -0.63 -22.07
C TYR A 24 28.63 -1.06 -23.40
N GLU A 25 28.19 -2.31 -23.46
CA GLU A 25 27.27 -2.71 -24.52
C GLU A 25 26.01 -1.90 -24.34
N PRO A 26 25.54 -1.15 -25.35
CA PRO A 26 24.28 -0.45 -25.26
C PRO A 26 23.22 -1.51 -24.96
N THR A 27 22.61 -1.41 -23.78
CA THR A 27 21.55 -2.30 -23.30
C THR A 27 20.55 -2.47 -24.45
N SER A 28 20.38 -3.68 -24.93
CA SER A 28 19.33 -3.99 -25.90
C SER A 28 18.04 -3.36 -25.39
N ARG A 29 17.33 -2.58 -26.21
CA ARG A 29 16.07 -1.95 -25.82
C ARG A 29 15.17 -3.06 -25.26
N ILE A 30 14.94 -3.01 -23.95
CA ILE A 30 14.05 -3.93 -23.27
C ILE A 30 12.65 -3.67 -23.85
N ASP A 31 12.03 -4.71 -24.44
CA ASP A 31 10.65 -4.62 -24.87
C ASP A 31 9.75 -4.58 -23.62
N PRO A 32 9.07 -3.46 -23.34
CA PRO A 32 8.26 -3.33 -22.14
C PRO A 32 7.09 -4.30 -22.09
N PHE A 33 6.61 -4.80 -23.23
CA PHE A 33 5.56 -5.82 -23.26
C PHE A 33 6.07 -7.17 -22.78
N VAL A 34 7.32 -7.52 -23.06
CA VAL A 34 7.95 -8.75 -22.56
C VAL A 34 8.09 -8.66 -21.04
N VAL A 35 8.58 -7.53 -20.52
CA VAL A 35 8.73 -7.29 -19.07
C VAL A 35 7.37 -7.31 -18.38
N TYR A 36 6.36 -6.65 -18.96
CA TYR A 36 5.00 -6.67 -18.41
C TYR A 36 4.42 -8.10 -18.35
N LYS A 37 4.63 -8.90 -19.41
CA LYS A 37 4.17 -10.29 -19.43
C LYS A 37 4.88 -11.14 -18.35
N GLU A 38 6.17 -10.94 -18.16
CA GLU A 38 6.94 -11.57 -17.10
C GLU A 38 6.40 -11.20 -15.71
N ALA A 39 6.12 -9.90 -15.49
CA ALA A 39 5.49 -9.40 -14.28
C ALA A 39 4.14 -10.07 -14.02
N PHE A 40 3.31 -10.17 -15.06
CA PHE A 40 1.99 -10.77 -14.96
C PHE A 40 2.04 -12.26 -14.63
N VAL A 41 2.97 -13.01 -15.19
CA VAL A 41 3.19 -14.44 -14.84
C VAL A 41 3.63 -14.59 -13.38
N ALA A 42 4.49 -13.71 -12.88
CA ALA A 42 4.88 -13.71 -11.49
C ALA A 42 3.69 -13.38 -10.56
N PHE A 43 2.90 -12.38 -10.95
CA PHE A 43 1.67 -11.99 -10.26
C PHE A 43 0.67 -13.15 -10.13
N GLU A 44 0.41 -13.89 -11.22
CA GLU A 44 -0.49 -15.06 -11.20
C GLU A 44 0.03 -16.19 -10.30
N LYS A 45 1.33 -16.28 -10.09
CA LYS A 45 1.96 -17.25 -9.18
C LYS A 45 1.97 -16.77 -7.71
N GLY A 46 1.52 -15.54 -7.44
CA GLY A 46 1.57 -14.94 -6.11
C GLY A 46 2.95 -14.40 -5.71
N ASP A 47 3.91 -14.38 -6.62
CA ASP A 47 5.22 -13.76 -6.39
C ASP A 47 5.12 -12.24 -6.60
N TYR A 48 4.40 -11.60 -5.68
CA TYR A 48 4.12 -10.16 -5.77
C TYR A 48 5.37 -9.30 -5.63
N PHE A 49 6.38 -9.77 -4.91
CA PHE A 49 7.64 -9.03 -4.77
C PHE A 49 8.39 -8.92 -6.11
N TYR A 50 8.50 -10.02 -6.83
CA TYR A 50 9.10 -10.01 -8.16
C TYR A 50 8.22 -9.32 -9.19
N ALA A 51 6.90 -9.53 -9.13
CA ALA A 51 5.93 -8.90 -10.01
C ALA A 51 5.97 -7.37 -9.89
N GLU A 52 6.02 -6.81 -8.66
CA GLU A 52 6.15 -5.37 -8.40
C GLU A 52 7.35 -4.79 -9.14
N LYS A 53 8.53 -5.37 -8.92
CA LYS A 53 9.77 -4.92 -9.55
C LYS A 53 9.66 -4.90 -11.08
N LYS A 54 9.05 -5.95 -11.66
CA LYS A 54 8.88 -6.07 -13.10
C LYS A 54 7.81 -5.14 -13.67
N PHE A 55 6.70 -4.91 -12.95
CA PHE A 55 5.72 -3.90 -13.35
C PHE A 55 6.31 -2.49 -13.30
N SER A 56 7.10 -2.14 -12.29
CA SER A 56 7.80 -0.87 -12.19
C SER A 56 8.83 -0.69 -13.32
N GLU A 57 9.57 -1.75 -13.67
CA GLU A 57 10.47 -1.74 -14.83
C GLU A 57 9.71 -1.52 -16.15
N ALA A 58 8.56 -2.18 -16.32
CA ALA A 58 7.72 -2.02 -17.50
C ALA A 58 7.16 -0.59 -17.61
N GLU A 59 6.68 0.00 -16.49
CA GLU A 59 6.20 1.39 -16.45
C GLU A 59 7.24 2.36 -16.99
N LEU A 60 8.49 2.25 -16.55
CA LEU A 60 9.58 3.13 -16.97
C LEU A 60 9.92 3.01 -18.46
N ASN A 61 9.68 1.87 -19.06
CA ASN A 61 10.04 1.57 -20.46
C ASN A 61 8.88 1.79 -21.44
N PHE A 62 7.62 1.81 -20.98
CA PHE A 62 6.48 2.10 -21.85
C PHE A 62 6.47 3.56 -22.31
N LYS A 63 6.33 3.75 -23.63
CA LYS A 63 6.09 5.06 -24.23
C LYS A 63 4.60 5.42 -24.30
N ILE A 64 3.73 4.41 -24.30
CA ILE A 64 2.28 4.56 -24.36
C ILE A 64 1.78 4.71 -22.93
N VAL A 65 1.20 5.89 -22.63
CA VAL A 65 0.78 6.27 -21.27
C VAL A 65 -0.20 5.26 -20.66
N GLU A 66 -1.12 4.70 -21.44
CA GLU A 66 -2.10 3.73 -20.94
C GLU A 66 -1.42 2.46 -20.37
N TYR A 67 -0.40 1.93 -21.04
CA TYR A 67 0.33 0.73 -20.58
C TYR A 67 1.25 1.07 -19.39
N ALA A 68 1.85 2.27 -19.40
CA ALA A 68 2.62 2.75 -18.26
C ALA A 68 1.74 2.87 -17.01
N ALA A 69 0.57 3.52 -17.13
CA ALA A 69 -0.38 3.67 -16.04
C ALA A 69 -0.87 2.32 -15.51
N LYS A 70 -1.18 1.38 -16.41
CA LYS A 70 -1.59 0.03 -16.03
C LYS A 70 -0.47 -0.71 -15.27
N SER A 71 0.78 -0.57 -15.70
CA SER A 71 1.92 -1.16 -15.00
C SER A 71 2.09 -0.56 -13.60
N ALA A 72 2.00 0.77 -13.48
CA ALA A 72 2.13 1.47 -12.19
C ALA A 72 1.07 1.02 -11.17
N ILE A 73 -0.20 0.92 -11.58
CA ILE A 73 -1.24 0.48 -10.64
C ILE A 73 -1.09 -1.00 -10.26
N MET A 74 -0.60 -1.84 -11.16
CA MET A 74 -0.29 -3.25 -10.87
C MET A 74 0.88 -3.39 -9.89
N ALA A 75 1.92 -2.56 -10.02
CA ALA A 75 3.02 -2.49 -9.06
C ALA A 75 2.52 -2.10 -7.66
N SER A 76 1.67 -1.07 -7.59
CA SER A 76 1.05 -0.64 -6.32
C SER A 76 0.21 -1.75 -5.68
N TYR A 77 -0.56 -2.50 -6.47
CA TYR A 77 -1.32 -3.65 -5.98
C TYR A 77 -0.41 -4.76 -5.44
N CYS A 78 0.73 -5.02 -6.08
CA CYS A 78 1.70 -6.01 -5.60
C CYS A 78 2.27 -5.63 -4.23
N LEU A 79 2.58 -4.35 -3.99
CA LEU A 79 3.01 -3.85 -2.68
C LEU A 79 1.94 -4.08 -1.61
N TYR A 80 0.67 -3.78 -1.93
CA TYR A 80 -0.45 -4.11 -1.07
C TYR A 80 -0.52 -5.62 -0.77
N GLY A 81 -0.38 -6.47 -1.78
CA GLY A 81 -0.45 -7.93 -1.67
C GLY A 81 0.62 -8.56 -0.77
N ILE A 82 1.75 -7.88 -0.56
CA ILE A 82 2.81 -8.28 0.40
C ILE A 82 2.75 -7.48 1.71
N SER A 83 1.65 -6.74 1.94
CA SER A 83 1.42 -5.92 3.13
C SER A 83 2.44 -4.78 3.35
N PHE A 84 3.08 -4.30 2.29
CA PHE A 84 3.92 -3.11 2.29
C PHE A 84 3.04 -1.88 2.10
N TYR A 85 2.25 -1.58 3.16
CA TYR A 85 1.16 -0.63 3.10
C TYR A 85 1.60 0.81 2.87
N ASP A 86 2.67 1.25 3.50
CA ASP A 86 3.18 2.62 3.36
C ASP A 86 3.73 2.84 1.95
N GLU A 87 4.50 1.89 1.43
CA GLU A 87 5.04 1.92 0.07
C GLU A 87 3.92 1.81 -0.97
N ALA A 88 2.89 0.99 -0.72
CA ALA A 88 1.72 0.90 -1.58
C ALA A 88 0.99 2.24 -1.67
N ILE A 89 0.75 2.91 -0.54
CA ILE A 89 0.10 4.23 -0.50
C ILE A 89 0.94 5.28 -1.25
N GLU A 90 2.26 5.29 -1.08
CA GLU A 90 3.15 6.21 -1.79
C GLU A 90 3.12 5.95 -3.30
N SER A 91 3.19 4.69 -3.71
CA SER A 91 3.11 4.27 -5.11
C SER A 91 1.77 4.67 -5.74
N ILE A 92 0.64 4.45 -5.04
CA ILE A 92 -0.69 4.85 -5.52
C ILE A 92 -0.81 6.38 -5.62
N ASN A 93 -0.30 7.13 -4.66
CA ASN A 93 -0.30 8.60 -4.72
C ASN A 93 0.54 9.11 -5.90
N THR A 94 1.64 8.46 -6.20
CA THR A 94 2.48 8.74 -7.38
C THR A 94 1.70 8.45 -8.66
N PHE A 95 0.99 7.31 -8.73
CA PHE A 95 0.10 6.97 -9.83
C PHE A 95 -0.98 8.05 -10.05
N LEU A 96 -1.70 8.44 -8.99
CA LEU A 96 -2.76 9.45 -9.06
C LEU A 96 -2.24 10.81 -9.55
N LYS A 97 -1.02 11.18 -9.17
CA LYS A 97 -0.36 12.42 -9.60
C LYS A 97 0.10 12.36 -11.06
N LYS A 98 0.65 11.21 -11.48
CA LYS A 98 1.24 11.04 -12.81
C LYS A 98 0.19 10.73 -13.89
N TYR A 99 -0.88 10.02 -13.51
CA TYR A 99 -1.93 9.53 -14.42
C TYR A 99 -3.35 9.94 -13.98
N PRO A 100 -3.63 11.23 -13.76
CA PRO A 100 -4.90 11.69 -13.15
C PRO A 100 -6.14 11.43 -13.99
N ALA A 101 -5.99 11.17 -15.29
CA ALA A 101 -7.09 10.89 -16.22
C ALA A 101 -7.22 9.39 -16.60
N ASP A 102 -6.44 8.51 -15.94
CA ASP A 102 -6.50 7.08 -16.21
C ASP A 102 -7.79 6.45 -15.65
N LYS A 103 -8.30 5.45 -16.34
CA LYS A 103 -9.52 4.72 -15.94
C LYS A 103 -9.39 4.02 -14.57
N ASN A 104 -8.17 3.70 -14.13
CA ASN A 104 -7.91 3.06 -12.84
C ASN A 104 -7.82 4.05 -11.67
N VAL A 105 -8.05 5.35 -11.87
CA VAL A 105 -8.05 6.35 -10.79
C VAL A 105 -9.07 6.02 -9.71
N ILE A 106 -10.26 5.53 -10.09
CA ILE A 106 -11.29 5.09 -9.14
C ILE A 106 -10.77 3.90 -8.32
N TYR A 107 -10.18 2.91 -8.98
CA TYR A 107 -9.58 1.76 -8.32
C TYR A 107 -8.43 2.16 -7.39
N ALA A 108 -7.58 3.10 -7.78
CA ALA A 108 -6.49 3.62 -6.95
C ALA A 108 -7.00 4.23 -5.63
N HIS A 109 -8.07 5.04 -5.68
CA HIS A 109 -8.70 5.58 -4.48
C HIS A 109 -9.37 4.49 -3.62
N TYR A 110 -9.98 3.48 -4.24
CA TYR A 110 -10.52 2.31 -3.54
C TYR A 110 -9.40 1.55 -2.81
N LEU A 111 -8.28 1.28 -3.47
CA LEU A 111 -7.15 0.57 -2.89
C LEU A 111 -6.53 1.32 -1.70
N ILE A 112 -6.45 2.66 -1.74
CA ILE A 112 -6.05 3.46 -0.57
C ILE A 112 -7.01 3.23 0.60
N ALA A 113 -8.32 3.29 0.36
CA ALA A 113 -9.31 3.09 1.42
C ALA A 113 -9.23 1.67 2.01
N LEU A 114 -9.00 0.66 1.15
CA LEU A 114 -8.82 -0.72 1.54
C LEU A 114 -7.56 -0.90 2.40
N ILE A 115 -6.43 -0.33 1.99
CA ILE A 115 -5.17 -0.38 2.75
C ILE A 115 -5.35 0.20 4.16
N TYR A 116 -5.99 1.35 4.30
CA TYR A 116 -6.26 1.92 5.63
C TYR A 116 -7.20 1.05 6.45
N PHE A 117 -8.18 0.39 5.82
CA PHE A 117 -9.06 -0.55 6.50
C PHE A 117 -8.31 -1.79 7.01
N GLU A 118 -7.42 -2.37 6.21
CA GLU A 118 -6.61 -3.54 6.58
C GLU A 118 -5.60 -3.24 7.72
N GLN A 119 -5.23 -1.98 7.89
CA GLN A 119 -4.35 -1.55 8.97
C GLN A 119 -5.08 -1.40 10.32
N ILE A 120 -6.40 -1.57 10.35
CA ILE A 120 -7.16 -1.57 11.61
C ILE A 120 -6.76 -2.81 12.40
N ALA A 121 -5.98 -2.59 13.46
CA ALA A 121 -5.61 -3.62 14.42
C ALA A 121 -6.70 -3.78 15.49
N ASP A 122 -6.34 -4.13 16.72
CA ASP A 122 -7.26 -4.26 17.85
C ASP A 122 -7.93 -2.92 18.18
N GLU A 123 -9.26 -2.85 18.05
CA GLU A 123 -10.09 -1.67 18.35
C GLU A 123 -9.95 -1.17 19.79
N LYS A 124 -9.43 -2.00 20.70
CA LYS A 124 -9.22 -1.62 22.11
C LYS A 124 -8.01 -0.73 22.33
N LYS A 125 -7.07 -0.66 21.37
CA LYS A 125 -5.81 0.05 21.53
C LYS A 125 -5.88 1.48 21.04
N ASP A 126 -5.91 1.70 19.74
CA ASP A 126 -5.81 3.00 19.12
C ASP A 126 -6.96 3.24 18.14
N LEU A 127 -7.56 4.43 18.23
CA LEU A 127 -8.62 4.86 17.31
C LEU A 127 -8.07 5.51 16.03
N GLU A 128 -6.82 5.94 16.02
CA GLU A 128 -6.28 6.70 14.89
C GLU A 128 -6.36 5.92 13.56
N PRO A 129 -5.98 4.63 13.47
CA PRO A 129 -6.14 3.86 12.24
C PRO A 129 -7.59 3.74 11.78
N ILE A 130 -8.52 3.53 12.73
CA ILE A 130 -9.96 3.43 12.43
C ILE A 130 -10.50 4.74 11.86
N LEU A 131 -10.13 5.86 12.44
CA LEU A 131 -10.57 7.19 11.99
C LEU A 131 -10.00 7.53 10.62
N LYS A 132 -8.72 7.19 10.34
CA LYS A 132 -8.11 7.34 9.02
C LYS A 132 -8.81 6.47 7.97
N ALA A 133 -9.11 5.21 8.28
CA ALA A 133 -9.86 4.34 7.38
C ALA A 133 -11.24 4.93 7.07
N LYS A 134 -11.99 5.38 8.09
CA LYS A 134 -13.29 6.04 7.92
C LYS A 134 -13.20 7.29 7.03
N GLU A 135 -12.18 8.12 7.24
CA GLU A 135 -11.94 9.31 6.41
C GLU A 135 -11.76 8.94 4.93
N LYS A 136 -10.90 7.95 4.63
CA LYS A 136 -10.62 7.54 3.24
C LYS A 136 -11.81 6.87 2.57
N ILE A 137 -12.55 6.05 3.32
CA ILE A 137 -13.78 5.43 2.85
C ILE A 137 -14.85 6.50 2.56
N ASN A 138 -15.08 7.45 3.46
CA ASN A 138 -16.04 8.52 3.26
C ASN A 138 -15.65 9.42 2.07
N TYR A 139 -14.37 9.74 1.92
CA TYR A 139 -13.89 10.46 0.74
C TYR A 139 -14.24 9.71 -0.54
N PHE A 140 -14.01 8.40 -0.59
CA PHE A 140 -14.33 7.57 -1.76
C PHE A 140 -15.84 7.54 -2.04
N LEU A 141 -16.65 7.27 -1.03
CA LEU A 141 -18.12 7.17 -1.17
C LEU A 141 -18.76 8.48 -1.61
N ASN A 142 -18.23 9.62 -1.16
CA ASN A 142 -18.69 10.93 -1.59
C ASN A 142 -18.31 11.24 -3.05
N LYS A 143 -17.11 10.84 -3.47
CA LYS A 143 -16.58 11.15 -4.79
C LYS A 143 -17.07 10.16 -5.87
N TYR A 144 -17.25 8.90 -5.51
CA TYR A 144 -17.55 7.80 -6.42
C TYR A 144 -18.72 6.92 -5.94
N PRO A 145 -19.90 7.50 -5.61
CA PRO A 145 -21.00 6.78 -4.94
C PRO A 145 -21.60 5.64 -5.77
N ASN A 146 -21.46 5.71 -7.10
CA ASN A 146 -22.04 4.76 -8.06
C ASN A 146 -20.99 3.81 -8.67
N SER A 147 -19.78 3.75 -8.13
CA SER A 147 -18.75 2.81 -8.59
C SER A 147 -19.03 1.39 -8.11
N ASP A 148 -18.53 0.40 -8.83
CA ASP A 148 -18.62 -1.02 -8.45
C ASP A 148 -18.00 -1.31 -7.07
N TYR A 149 -17.05 -0.47 -6.63
CA TYR A 149 -16.38 -0.59 -5.33
C TYR A 149 -17.16 0.05 -4.17
N ALA A 150 -18.18 0.86 -4.47
CA ALA A 150 -18.89 1.62 -3.43
C ALA A 150 -19.65 0.73 -2.46
N LEU A 151 -20.21 -0.39 -2.92
CA LEU A 151 -20.94 -1.32 -2.07
C LEU A 151 -20.02 -1.98 -1.03
N ASP A 152 -18.83 -2.42 -1.44
CA ASP A 152 -17.83 -2.99 -0.53
C ASP A 152 -17.38 -1.98 0.53
N LEU A 153 -17.12 -0.73 0.13
CA LEU A 153 -16.70 0.29 1.07
C LEU A 153 -17.84 0.77 1.99
N LYS A 154 -19.10 0.74 1.56
CA LYS A 154 -20.26 0.95 2.45
C LYS A 154 -20.28 -0.09 3.56
N PHE A 155 -20.16 -1.37 3.21
CA PHE A 155 -20.09 -2.45 4.18
C PHE A 155 -18.93 -2.28 5.17
N LYS A 156 -17.73 -1.93 4.68
CA LYS A 156 -16.58 -1.65 5.53
C LYS A 156 -16.81 -0.44 6.45
N ASN A 157 -17.48 0.61 5.94
CA ASN A 157 -17.85 1.77 6.75
C ASN A 157 -18.79 1.41 7.89
N ASP A 158 -19.77 0.54 7.64
CA ASP A 158 -20.69 0.06 8.68
C ASP A 158 -19.94 -0.76 9.75
N LEU A 159 -18.99 -1.61 9.35
CA LEU A 159 -18.13 -2.33 10.29
C LEU A 159 -17.32 -1.36 11.17
N ILE A 160 -16.68 -0.35 10.59
CA ILE A 160 -15.94 0.69 11.31
C ILE A 160 -16.85 1.43 12.29
N THR A 161 -18.04 1.80 11.83
CA THR A 161 -19.00 2.54 12.64
C THR A 161 -19.44 1.73 13.86
N ASN A 162 -19.71 0.44 13.67
CA ASN A 162 -20.00 -0.48 14.79
C ASN A 162 -18.80 -0.62 15.75
N GLN A 163 -17.57 -0.71 15.26
CA GLN A 163 -16.38 -0.79 16.12
C GLN A 163 -16.19 0.46 16.97
N ILE A 164 -16.38 1.64 16.40
CA ILE A 164 -16.29 2.91 17.16
C ILE A 164 -17.36 2.96 18.23
N SER A 165 -18.62 2.64 17.88
CA SER A 165 -19.74 2.60 18.84
C SER A 165 -19.50 1.61 19.97
N ALA A 166 -19.01 0.40 19.66
CA ALA A 166 -18.63 -0.60 20.66
C ALA A 166 -17.58 -0.08 21.65
N LYS A 167 -16.59 0.68 21.15
CA LYS A 167 -15.56 1.29 22.00
C LYS A 167 -16.15 2.37 22.91
N GLU A 168 -17.01 3.23 22.40
CA GLU A 168 -17.70 4.25 23.24
C GLU A 168 -18.52 3.58 24.34
N LEU A 169 -19.24 2.51 24.02
CA LEU A 169 -19.98 1.72 25.02
C LEU A 169 -19.06 1.08 26.05
N TYR A 170 -17.94 0.49 25.62
CA TYR A 170 -16.95 -0.08 26.55
C TYR A 170 -16.44 0.98 27.55
N VAL A 171 -16.10 2.19 27.06
CA VAL A 171 -15.65 3.30 27.91
C VAL A 171 -16.78 3.79 28.82
N ALA A 172 -18.03 3.86 28.35
CA ALA A 172 -19.18 4.21 29.16
C ALA A 172 -19.39 3.22 30.33
N LYS A 173 -19.36 1.92 30.05
CA LYS A 173 -19.46 0.83 31.03
C LYS A 173 -18.35 0.93 32.11
N TYR A 174 -17.13 1.27 31.71
CA TYR A 174 -16.04 1.54 32.65
C TYR A 174 -16.34 2.72 33.56
N TYR A 175 -16.84 3.84 33.03
CA TYR A 175 -17.21 4.99 33.85
C TYR A 175 -18.39 4.68 34.79
N ILE A 176 -19.37 3.90 34.39
CA ILE A 176 -20.47 3.41 35.22
C ILE A 176 -19.92 2.59 36.40
N SER A 177 -19.03 1.65 36.13
CA SER A 177 -18.44 0.79 37.17
C SER A 177 -17.63 1.58 38.21
N THR A 178 -17.03 2.70 37.78
CA THR A 178 -16.28 3.61 38.67
C THR A 178 -17.14 4.75 39.25
N LYS A 179 -18.49 4.70 39.07
CA LYS A 179 -19.46 5.68 39.53
C LYS A 179 -19.25 7.10 39.01
N LYS A 180 -18.64 7.23 37.83
CA LYS A 180 -18.41 8.52 37.16
C LYS A 180 -19.54 8.78 36.16
N TRP A 181 -20.67 9.24 36.65
CA TRP A 181 -21.91 9.32 35.85
C TRP A 181 -21.85 10.31 34.71
N ILE A 182 -21.29 11.50 34.90
CA ILE A 182 -21.23 12.54 33.84
C ILE A 182 -20.40 12.09 32.64
N PRO A 183 -19.16 11.57 32.81
CA PRO A 183 -18.42 11.00 31.69
C PRO A 183 -19.14 9.83 31.01
N ALA A 184 -19.82 8.97 31.78
CA ALA A 184 -20.58 7.85 31.22
C ALA A 184 -21.71 8.35 30.30
N ILE A 185 -22.51 9.31 30.77
CA ILE A 185 -23.61 9.93 30.01
C ILE A 185 -23.07 10.54 28.71
N ASN A 186 -21.94 11.25 28.77
CA ASN A 186 -21.35 11.86 27.57
C ASN A 186 -20.95 10.81 26.52
N ARG A 187 -20.42 9.64 26.94
CA ARG A 187 -20.09 8.55 26.02
C ARG A 187 -21.34 7.89 25.42
N LEU A 188 -22.37 7.65 26.23
CA LEU A 188 -23.64 7.09 25.74
C LEU A 188 -24.32 8.05 24.75
N LYS A 189 -24.24 9.37 25.03
CA LYS A 189 -24.76 10.39 24.13
C LYS A 189 -24.16 10.34 22.73
N ILE A 190 -22.83 10.16 22.64
CA ILE A 190 -22.12 10.00 21.38
C ILE A 190 -22.69 8.82 20.57
N ILE A 191 -23.01 7.70 21.23
CA ILE A 191 -23.59 6.52 20.57
C ILE A 191 -24.96 6.88 19.97
N VAL A 192 -25.82 7.52 20.74
CA VAL A 192 -27.20 7.85 20.32
C VAL A 192 -27.21 8.96 19.26
N GLU A 193 -26.31 9.94 19.35
CA GLU A 193 -26.29 11.10 18.45
C GLU A 193 -25.51 10.84 17.15
N ASP A 194 -24.35 10.14 17.23
CA ASP A 194 -23.42 10.00 16.10
C ASP A 194 -23.45 8.59 15.47
N TYR A 195 -23.98 7.58 16.19
CA TYR A 195 -23.95 6.16 15.81
C TYR A 195 -25.30 5.47 15.96
N ASP A 196 -26.39 6.20 15.72
CA ASP A 196 -27.79 5.77 15.90
C ASP A 196 -28.19 4.54 15.07
N GLN A 197 -27.42 4.22 14.00
CA GLN A 197 -27.66 3.05 13.13
C GLN A 197 -26.93 1.79 13.61
N THR A 198 -26.22 1.85 14.73
CA THR A 198 -25.46 0.70 15.24
C THR A 198 -26.30 -0.16 16.20
N ILE A 199 -25.91 -1.43 16.32
CA ILE A 199 -26.56 -2.38 17.23
C ILE A 199 -26.43 -1.99 18.72
N PHE A 200 -25.56 -1.04 19.04
CA PHE A 200 -25.25 -0.63 20.43
C PHE A 200 -26.14 0.47 20.98
N VAL A 201 -27.09 0.97 20.18
CA VAL A 201 -28.06 2.00 20.64
C VAL A 201 -29.09 1.42 21.62
N GLU A 202 -29.41 0.13 21.48
CA GLU A 202 -30.40 -0.54 22.31
C GLU A 202 -29.82 -1.09 23.63
N GLU A 203 -28.50 -1.11 23.82
CA GLU A 203 -27.81 -1.56 25.03
C GLU A 203 -27.65 -0.45 26.09
#